data_0df303244a10684c7097956e5e063ebf
#
_entry.id   0df303244a10684c7097956e5e063ebf
#
_cell.length_a   1.000
_cell.length_b   1.000
_cell.length_c   1.000
_cell.angle_alpha   90.00
_cell.angle_beta   90.00
_cell.angle_gamma   90.00
#
_symmetry.space_group_name_H-M   'P 1'
#
loop_
_entity.id
_entity.type
_entity.pdbx_description
1 polymer ?
#
loop_
_entity_poly.entity_id
_entity_poly.type
_entity_poly.pdbx_seq_one_letter_code
_entity_poly.pdbx_strand_id
1 'polypeptide(L)'
;MRLAVVGHVEWIRFARVHSIPPAGGIEHAIEAWEGTGGGGGVAATQLAKLGDGCLFLTALGRDRVGEDSRAALEADGIEVHAAVRDEPTRTALTMIDDAGERTIVTLGDRLHPLAIDPLPWDRLAGADGVFFTAGDADALRSARTARTLVATSRVLDVLAAAAVRLDAIVGSELDPAERYTPIEPAPDLVVRTEGRRGGTWETADGRRGRYQAAAPPGPIVDTYGAGDSFQAGLTYGLARGDDVEDALALGARCGAAAAAGRGPTGGQLRAADL
;
A
#
# COMPACT_ATOMS: atom_id res chain seq x y z
N MET A 1 6.22 15.18 10.85
CA MET A 1 6.52 14.91 9.41
C MET A 1 5.20 14.83 8.65
N ARG A 2 5.06 15.53 7.52
CA ARG A 2 3.84 15.55 6.73
C ARG A 2 3.89 14.42 5.70
N LEU A 3 3.01 13.44 5.84
CA LEU A 3 2.94 12.25 4.99
C LEU A 3 1.63 12.22 4.22
N ALA A 4 1.67 11.73 3.00
CA ALA A 4 0.46 11.56 2.21
C ALA A 4 0.48 10.26 1.39
N VAL A 5 -0.72 9.80 1.03
CA VAL A 5 -0.94 8.72 0.08
C VAL A 5 -1.90 9.21 -1.01
N VAL A 6 -1.60 8.85 -2.24
CA VAL A 6 -2.52 8.96 -3.38
C VAL A 6 -2.82 7.55 -3.86
N GLY A 7 -4.08 7.12 -3.76
CA GLY A 7 -4.35 5.71 -4.04
C GLY A 7 -5.81 5.30 -3.88
N HIS A 8 -6.03 3.99 -3.94
CA HIS A 8 -7.33 3.37 -3.82
C HIS A 8 -7.52 2.72 -2.45
N VAL A 9 -8.77 2.53 -2.08
CA VAL A 9 -9.20 1.75 -0.92
C VAL A 9 -10.21 0.69 -1.37
N GLU A 10 -10.26 -0.41 -0.65
CA GLU A 10 -11.22 -1.50 -0.84
C GLU A 10 -11.82 -1.87 0.51
N TRP A 11 -13.08 -2.33 0.53
CA TRP A 11 -13.66 -2.95 1.70
C TRP A 11 -13.57 -4.46 1.58
N ILE A 12 -12.99 -5.11 2.57
CA ILE A 12 -12.66 -6.52 2.49
C ILE A 12 -13.45 -7.32 3.51
N ARG A 13 -14.04 -8.40 3.04
CA ARG A 13 -14.57 -9.48 3.88
C ARG A 13 -13.55 -10.59 3.96
N PHE A 14 -13.09 -10.86 5.15
CA PHE A 14 -12.19 -11.95 5.45
C PHE A 14 -12.95 -13.15 5.96
N ALA A 15 -12.56 -14.33 5.50
CA ALA A 15 -13.05 -15.61 5.99
C ALA A 15 -11.84 -16.52 6.27
N ARG A 16 -11.64 -16.88 7.53
CA ARG A 16 -10.69 -17.93 7.88
C ARG A 16 -11.34 -19.28 7.66
N VAL A 17 -10.67 -20.15 6.95
CA VAL A 17 -11.14 -21.50 6.59
C VAL A 17 -10.02 -22.52 6.88
N HIS A 18 -10.35 -23.80 7.04
CA HIS A 18 -9.31 -24.85 7.14
C HIS A 18 -8.58 -25.02 5.81
N SER A 19 -9.30 -24.97 4.71
CA SER A 19 -8.74 -25.05 3.36
C SER A 19 -9.59 -24.28 2.37
N ILE A 20 -9.01 -23.83 1.26
CA ILE A 20 -9.79 -23.22 0.18
C ILE A 20 -10.65 -24.29 -0.47
N PRO A 21 -12.00 -24.11 -0.54
CA PRO A 21 -12.88 -25.11 -1.10
C PRO A 21 -12.58 -25.34 -2.59
N PRO A 22 -12.51 -26.61 -3.03
CA PRO A 22 -12.42 -26.92 -4.46
C PRO A 22 -13.73 -26.57 -5.19
N ALA A 23 -13.68 -26.55 -6.51
CA ALA A 23 -14.88 -26.30 -7.33
C ALA A 23 -16.01 -27.26 -6.96
N GLY A 24 -17.20 -26.72 -6.65
CA GLY A 24 -18.36 -27.47 -6.18
C GLY A 24 -18.36 -27.79 -4.68
N GLY A 25 -17.28 -27.49 -3.96
CA GLY A 25 -17.20 -27.69 -2.52
C GLY A 25 -17.88 -26.56 -1.71
N ILE A 26 -18.22 -26.89 -0.46
CA ILE A 26 -18.72 -25.92 0.53
C ILE A 26 -17.77 -26.02 1.72
N GLU A 27 -17.27 -24.86 2.16
CA GLU A 27 -16.46 -24.72 3.39
C GLU A 27 -17.13 -23.73 4.34
N HIS A 28 -17.03 -24.00 5.62
CA HIS A 28 -17.58 -23.11 6.66
C HIS A 28 -16.47 -22.29 7.27
N ALA A 29 -16.63 -20.95 7.24
CA ALA A 29 -15.67 -20.08 7.88
C ALA A 29 -15.58 -20.33 9.39
N ILE A 30 -14.38 -20.52 9.89
CA ILE A 30 -14.07 -20.64 11.33
C ILE A 30 -14.27 -19.28 11.99
N GLU A 31 -13.90 -18.23 11.27
CA GLU A 31 -13.97 -16.84 11.70
C GLU A 31 -14.20 -15.94 10.49
N ALA A 32 -14.93 -14.85 10.68
CA ALA A 32 -15.10 -13.82 9.65
C ALA A 32 -15.00 -12.42 10.26
N TRP A 33 -14.45 -11.46 9.49
CA TRP A 33 -14.39 -10.03 9.85
C TRP A 33 -14.34 -9.19 8.59
N GLU A 34 -14.48 -7.88 8.77
CA GLU A 34 -14.44 -6.92 7.68
C GLU A 34 -13.51 -5.76 8.04
N GLY A 35 -13.02 -5.06 7.06
CA GLY A 35 -12.20 -3.87 7.24
C GLY A 35 -11.72 -3.26 5.94
N THR A 36 -11.09 -2.10 6.08
CA THR A 36 -10.47 -1.39 4.96
C THR A 36 -9.18 -2.09 4.53
N GLY A 37 -8.97 -2.13 3.22
CA GLY A 37 -7.74 -2.60 2.59
C GLY A 37 -7.46 -1.83 1.30
N GLY A 38 -6.89 -2.51 0.31
CA GLY A 38 -6.36 -1.86 -0.88
C GLY A 38 -5.03 -1.15 -0.58
N GLY A 39 -4.16 -1.06 -1.58
CA GLY A 39 -2.79 -0.58 -1.35
C GLY A 39 -2.71 0.83 -0.76
N GLY A 40 -3.65 1.73 -1.15
CA GLY A 40 -3.71 3.08 -0.60
C GLY A 40 -4.18 3.10 0.87
N GLY A 41 -5.25 2.39 1.19
CA GLY A 41 -5.79 2.33 2.56
C GLY A 41 -4.80 1.74 3.56
N VAL A 42 -4.17 0.61 3.20
CA VAL A 42 -3.15 -0.04 4.05
C VAL A 42 -1.93 0.85 4.26
N ALA A 43 -1.41 1.45 3.19
CA ALA A 43 -0.24 2.33 3.29
C ALA A 43 -0.55 3.61 4.08
N ALA A 44 -1.74 4.21 3.91
CA ALA A 44 -2.14 5.39 4.66
C ALA A 44 -2.22 5.10 6.16
N THR A 45 -2.79 3.93 6.54
CA THR A 45 -2.84 3.50 7.94
C THR A 45 -1.43 3.28 8.51
N GLN A 46 -0.53 2.63 7.75
CA GLN A 46 0.85 2.43 8.20
C GLN A 46 1.58 3.76 8.38
N LEU A 47 1.45 4.70 7.44
CA LEU A 47 2.08 6.02 7.54
C LEU A 47 1.50 6.84 8.70
N ALA A 48 0.19 6.79 8.93
CA ALA A 48 -0.43 7.45 10.08
C ALA A 48 0.08 6.91 11.42
N LYS A 49 0.32 5.60 11.52
CA LYS A 49 0.88 4.96 12.72
C LYS A 49 2.36 5.27 12.98
N LEU A 50 3.14 5.50 11.91
CA LEU A 50 4.55 5.88 12.01
C LEU A 50 4.76 7.38 12.24
N GLY A 51 3.81 8.20 11.78
CA GLY A 51 3.83 9.66 11.90
C GLY A 51 2.73 10.17 12.83
N ASP A 52 2.47 11.48 12.74
CA ASP A 52 1.39 12.16 13.47
C ASP A 52 0.13 12.31 12.59
N GLY A 53 -0.19 11.29 11.77
CA GLY A 53 -1.27 11.29 10.81
C GLY A 53 -0.81 11.15 9.36
N CYS A 54 -1.77 11.03 8.46
CA CYS A 54 -1.52 10.90 7.02
C CYS A 54 -2.65 11.57 6.23
N LEU A 55 -2.30 12.37 5.21
CA LEU A 55 -3.25 12.86 4.21
C LEU A 55 -3.51 11.76 3.18
N PHE A 56 -4.76 11.40 2.93
CA PHE A 56 -5.11 10.38 1.95
C PHE A 56 -6.03 10.95 0.87
N LEU A 57 -5.54 11.03 -0.36
CA LEU A 57 -6.31 11.40 -1.54
C LEU A 57 -6.76 10.13 -2.26
N THR A 58 -8.07 9.92 -2.36
CA THR A 58 -8.66 8.68 -2.88
C THR A 58 -9.95 8.94 -3.66
N ALA A 59 -10.63 7.87 -4.07
CA ALA A 59 -11.99 7.92 -4.59
C ALA A 59 -12.82 6.80 -3.95
N LEU A 60 -14.09 7.09 -3.66
CA LEU A 60 -15.05 6.19 -3.05
C LEU A 60 -16.38 6.26 -3.80
N GLY A 61 -17.11 5.17 -3.81
CA GLY A 61 -18.48 5.13 -4.31
C GLY A 61 -19.44 5.92 -3.42
N ARG A 62 -20.56 6.33 -4.00
CA ARG A 62 -21.71 6.93 -3.29
C ARG A 62 -22.55 5.83 -2.64
N ASP A 63 -21.94 5.02 -1.80
CA ASP A 63 -22.56 3.88 -1.15
C ASP A 63 -22.13 3.76 0.31
N ARG A 64 -22.83 2.89 1.05
CA ARG A 64 -22.51 2.63 2.45
C ARG A 64 -21.08 2.10 2.64
N VAL A 65 -20.59 1.30 1.71
CA VAL A 65 -19.22 0.75 1.79
C VAL A 65 -18.19 1.86 1.72
N GLY A 66 -18.41 2.88 0.88
CA GLY A 66 -17.57 4.08 0.82
C GLY A 66 -17.62 4.88 2.11
N GLU A 67 -18.81 5.04 2.71
CA GLU A 67 -18.98 5.72 4.00
C GLU A 67 -18.28 4.97 5.14
N ASP A 68 -18.47 3.65 5.22
CA ASP A 68 -17.83 2.79 6.23
C ASP A 68 -16.30 2.78 6.06
N SER A 69 -15.81 2.76 4.80
CA SER A 69 -14.37 2.84 4.50
C SER A 69 -13.77 4.17 4.96
N ARG A 70 -14.43 5.30 4.66
CA ARG A 70 -14.00 6.63 5.14
C ARG A 70 -13.95 6.67 6.66
N ALA A 71 -15.02 6.27 7.33
CA ALA A 71 -15.12 6.33 8.77
C ALA A 71 -14.04 5.48 9.47
N ALA A 72 -13.76 4.28 8.95
CA ALA A 72 -12.72 3.42 9.49
C ALA A 72 -11.32 4.02 9.34
N LEU A 73 -11.00 4.61 8.18
CA LEU A 73 -9.72 5.29 7.94
C LEU A 73 -9.54 6.53 8.82
N GLU A 74 -10.60 7.34 8.97
CA GLU A 74 -10.58 8.53 9.84
C GLU A 74 -10.40 8.15 11.31
N ALA A 75 -10.98 7.02 11.76
CA ALA A 75 -10.75 6.48 13.09
C ALA A 75 -9.30 6.04 13.35
N ASP A 76 -8.58 5.68 12.30
CA ASP A 76 -7.13 5.37 12.34
C ASP A 76 -6.23 6.63 12.27
N GLY A 77 -6.80 7.84 12.34
CA GLY A 77 -6.06 9.10 12.34
C GLY A 77 -5.65 9.58 10.94
N ILE A 78 -6.33 9.11 9.90
CA ILE A 78 -6.07 9.51 8.51
C ILE A 78 -7.02 10.65 8.14
N GLU A 79 -6.47 11.72 7.56
CA GLU A 79 -7.25 12.79 6.94
C GLU A 79 -7.68 12.37 5.54
N VAL A 80 -8.92 11.90 5.38
CA VAL A 80 -9.42 11.34 4.12
C VAL A 80 -10.09 12.40 3.25
N HIS A 81 -9.56 12.63 2.07
CA HIS A 81 -10.20 13.38 1.00
C HIS A 81 -10.51 12.43 -0.17
N ALA A 82 -11.79 12.17 -0.40
CA ALA A 82 -12.24 11.25 -1.43
C ALA A 82 -13.11 11.94 -2.47
N ALA A 83 -12.78 11.76 -3.73
CA ALA A 83 -13.70 12.01 -4.83
C ALA A 83 -14.84 10.99 -4.76
N VAL A 84 -16.08 11.45 -4.94
CA VAL A 84 -17.25 10.57 -4.89
C VAL A 84 -17.61 10.14 -6.31
N ARG A 85 -17.75 8.82 -6.51
CA ARG A 85 -18.13 8.21 -7.79
C ARG A 85 -19.57 7.65 -7.72
N ASP A 86 -20.22 7.53 -8.85
CA ASP A 86 -21.52 6.84 -8.95
C ASP A 86 -21.34 5.31 -8.98
N GLU A 87 -20.16 4.83 -9.41
CA GLU A 87 -19.77 3.42 -9.32
C GLU A 87 -19.59 3.00 -7.86
N PRO A 88 -19.95 1.75 -7.51
CA PRO A 88 -19.84 1.27 -6.14
C PRO A 88 -18.38 1.15 -5.70
N THR A 89 -18.15 1.38 -4.41
CA THR A 89 -16.85 1.13 -3.78
C THR A 89 -16.47 -0.33 -3.97
N ARG A 90 -15.26 -0.56 -4.47
CA ARG A 90 -14.72 -1.90 -4.68
C ARG A 90 -14.69 -2.68 -3.38
N THR A 91 -15.12 -3.94 -3.43
CA THR A 91 -15.01 -4.88 -2.32
C THR A 91 -14.14 -6.07 -2.68
N ALA A 92 -13.69 -6.81 -1.68
CA ALA A 92 -12.99 -8.08 -1.89
C ALA A 92 -13.45 -9.12 -0.87
N LEU A 93 -13.47 -10.38 -1.31
CA LEU A 93 -13.56 -11.54 -0.44
C LEU A 93 -12.16 -12.16 -0.34
N THR A 94 -11.63 -12.27 0.85
CA THR A 94 -10.33 -12.86 1.13
C THR A 94 -10.51 -14.09 2.01
N MET A 95 -10.20 -15.27 1.48
CA MET A 95 -10.13 -16.49 2.28
C MET A 95 -8.69 -16.72 2.73
N ILE A 96 -8.50 -17.10 4.00
CA ILE A 96 -7.21 -17.38 4.62
C ILE A 96 -7.26 -18.81 5.15
N ASP A 97 -6.37 -19.67 4.70
CA ASP A 97 -6.31 -21.07 5.14
C ASP A 97 -5.44 -21.27 6.37
N ASP A 98 -5.35 -22.52 6.86
CA ASP A 98 -4.54 -22.88 8.03
C ASP A 98 -3.03 -22.68 7.81
N ALA A 99 -2.56 -22.59 6.55
CA ALA A 99 -1.17 -22.26 6.23
C ALA A 99 -0.91 -20.73 6.25
N GLY A 100 -1.96 -19.91 6.42
CA GLY A 100 -1.89 -18.45 6.33
C GLY A 100 -1.81 -17.93 4.88
N GLU A 101 -2.04 -18.82 3.90
CA GLU A 101 -2.12 -18.41 2.49
C GLU A 101 -3.49 -17.81 2.18
N ARG A 102 -3.48 -16.81 1.30
CA ARG A 102 -4.69 -16.07 0.95
C ARG A 102 -5.13 -16.30 -0.48
N THR A 103 -6.44 -16.39 -0.66
CA THR A 103 -7.09 -16.35 -1.98
C THR A 103 -8.06 -15.17 -1.99
N ILE A 104 -7.90 -14.28 -2.96
CA ILE A 104 -8.62 -13.01 -3.03
C ILE A 104 -9.48 -12.99 -4.30
N VAL A 105 -10.75 -12.64 -4.12
CA VAL A 105 -11.67 -12.32 -5.22
C VAL A 105 -12.11 -10.88 -5.06
N THR A 106 -11.79 -10.04 -6.03
CA THR A 106 -12.18 -8.62 -6.03
C THR A 106 -13.50 -8.45 -6.78
N LEU A 107 -14.36 -7.56 -6.29
CA LEU A 107 -15.69 -7.28 -6.83
C LEU A 107 -15.80 -5.77 -7.16
N GLY A 108 -16.09 -5.48 -8.41
CA GLY A 108 -16.16 -4.10 -8.92
C GLY A 108 -14.82 -3.53 -9.37
N ASP A 109 -14.88 -2.38 -9.99
CA ASP A 109 -13.73 -1.68 -10.53
C ASP A 109 -12.94 -0.96 -9.43
N ARG A 110 -11.64 -0.78 -9.66
CA ARG A 110 -10.81 0.00 -8.74
C ARG A 110 -11.08 1.48 -8.93
N LEU A 111 -11.73 2.11 -7.97
CA LEU A 111 -11.85 3.56 -7.92
C LEU A 111 -10.53 4.19 -7.52
N HIS A 112 -10.16 5.27 -8.19
CA HIS A 112 -8.92 6.00 -7.90
C HIS A 112 -9.14 7.50 -8.10
N PRO A 113 -8.35 8.36 -7.43
CA PRO A 113 -8.45 9.80 -7.61
C PRO A 113 -7.88 10.21 -8.97
N LEU A 114 -8.52 11.18 -9.60
CA LEU A 114 -8.08 11.80 -10.85
C LEU A 114 -7.67 13.24 -10.56
N ALA A 115 -6.69 13.76 -11.26
CA ALA A 115 -6.23 15.15 -11.05
C ALA A 115 -7.33 16.20 -11.22
N ILE A 116 -8.34 15.90 -12.03
CA ILE A 116 -9.51 16.78 -12.23
C ILE A 116 -10.47 16.81 -11.03
N ASP A 117 -10.35 15.85 -10.11
CA ASP A 117 -11.19 15.82 -8.91
C ASP A 117 -10.91 17.03 -8.01
N PRO A 118 -11.93 17.59 -7.34
CA PRO A 118 -11.75 18.72 -6.43
C PRO A 118 -11.13 18.28 -5.09
N LEU A 119 -9.94 17.69 -5.17
CA LEU A 119 -9.15 17.26 -4.02
C LEU A 119 -8.06 18.31 -3.72
N PRO A 120 -7.54 18.38 -2.51
CA PRO A 120 -6.51 19.36 -2.11
C PRO A 120 -5.11 18.95 -2.63
N TRP A 121 -4.94 18.87 -3.95
CA TRP A 121 -3.69 18.49 -4.62
C TRP A 121 -2.51 19.39 -4.24
N ASP A 122 -2.76 20.67 -3.99
CA ASP A 122 -1.77 21.66 -3.59
C ASP A 122 -1.09 21.31 -2.25
N ARG A 123 -1.75 20.56 -1.40
CA ARG A 123 -1.19 20.14 -0.11
C ARG A 123 -0.04 19.15 -0.26
N LEU A 124 0.07 18.45 -1.39
CA LEU A 124 1.16 17.53 -1.67
C LEU A 124 2.50 18.24 -1.79
N ALA A 125 2.54 19.50 -2.24
CA ALA A 125 3.76 20.30 -2.31
C ALA A 125 4.41 20.54 -0.94
N GLY A 126 3.63 20.42 0.13
CA GLY A 126 4.13 20.51 1.49
C GLY A 126 4.48 19.19 2.15
N ALA A 127 4.28 18.06 1.46
CA ALA A 127 4.53 16.75 2.04
C ALA A 127 6.02 16.38 2.04
N ASP A 128 6.47 15.81 3.15
CA ASP A 128 7.82 15.24 3.27
C ASP A 128 7.93 13.94 2.49
N GLY A 129 6.86 13.11 2.48
CA GLY A 129 6.79 11.88 1.73
C GLY A 129 5.39 11.60 1.20
N VAL A 130 5.33 11.16 -0.06
CA VAL A 130 4.10 10.70 -0.71
C VAL A 130 4.32 9.28 -1.22
N PHE A 131 3.38 8.39 -0.93
CA PHE A 131 3.28 7.09 -1.57
C PHE A 131 2.13 7.11 -2.59
N PHE A 132 2.45 6.77 -3.84
CA PHE A 132 1.49 6.72 -4.94
C PHE A 132 1.20 5.27 -5.34
N THR A 133 -0.07 4.87 -5.24
CA THR A 133 -0.49 3.49 -5.57
C THR A 133 -1.62 3.41 -6.59
N ALA A 134 -2.37 4.49 -6.83
CA ALA A 134 -3.36 4.58 -7.89
C ALA A 134 -3.74 6.04 -8.14
N GLY A 135 -4.03 6.38 -9.40
CA GLY A 135 -4.41 7.70 -9.87
C GLY A 135 -4.14 7.79 -11.37
N ASP A 136 -4.41 8.93 -11.98
CA ASP A 136 -4.00 9.22 -13.35
C ASP A 136 -2.59 9.87 -13.41
N ALA A 137 -2.09 10.08 -14.62
CA ALA A 137 -0.76 10.65 -14.83
C ALA A 137 -0.63 12.09 -14.26
N ASP A 138 -1.70 12.89 -14.31
CA ASP A 138 -1.69 14.25 -13.78
C ASP A 138 -1.77 14.28 -12.25
N ALA A 139 -2.46 13.31 -11.63
CA ALA A 139 -2.41 13.08 -10.18
C ALA A 139 -0.98 12.72 -9.72
N LEU A 140 -0.26 11.89 -10.50
CA LEU A 140 1.15 11.59 -10.21
C LEU A 140 2.05 12.82 -10.37
N ARG A 141 1.81 13.68 -11.39
CA ARG A 141 2.53 14.96 -11.53
C ARG A 141 2.29 15.88 -10.33
N SER A 142 1.06 15.91 -9.81
CA SER A 142 0.76 16.61 -8.57
C SER A 142 1.50 16.03 -7.37
N ALA A 143 1.56 14.69 -7.27
CA ALA A 143 2.30 14.01 -6.20
C ALA A 143 3.82 14.27 -6.27
N ARG A 144 4.39 14.49 -7.47
CA ARG A 144 5.83 14.82 -7.64
C ARG A 144 6.24 16.14 -6.99
N THR A 145 5.31 16.99 -6.64
CA THR A 145 5.63 18.24 -5.92
C THR A 145 6.11 17.99 -4.47
N ALA A 146 5.89 16.83 -3.94
CA ALA A 146 6.43 16.41 -2.63
C ALA A 146 7.96 16.27 -2.64
N ARG A 147 8.56 16.31 -1.46
CA ARG A 147 10.01 16.14 -1.30
C ARG A 147 10.46 14.72 -1.68
N THR A 148 9.73 13.71 -1.22
CA THR A 148 9.97 12.29 -1.53
C THR A 148 8.71 11.69 -2.14
N LEU A 149 8.87 11.04 -3.30
CA LEU A 149 7.78 10.34 -3.99
C LEU A 149 8.18 8.88 -4.23
N VAL A 150 7.45 7.97 -3.61
CA VAL A 150 7.57 6.52 -3.80
C VAL A 150 6.32 6.00 -4.50
N ALA A 151 6.49 5.07 -5.44
CA ALA A 151 5.36 4.48 -6.16
C ALA A 151 5.46 2.95 -6.23
N THR A 152 4.32 2.29 -6.41
CA THR A 152 4.26 0.85 -6.72
C THR A 152 4.38 0.60 -8.22
N SER A 153 5.08 -0.45 -8.62
CA SER A 153 5.15 -0.87 -10.01
C SER A 153 3.85 -1.45 -10.56
N ARG A 154 2.82 -1.64 -9.72
CA ARG A 154 1.48 -2.07 -10.17
C ARG A 154 0.82 -1.09 -11.15
N VAL A 155 1.28 0.15 -11.20
CA VAL A 155 0.72 1.21 -12.07
C VAL A 155 1.76 1.74 -13.07
N LEU A 156 2.63 0.87 -13.58
CA LEU A 156 3.72 1.23 -14.50
C LEU A 156 3.27 2.07 -15.70
N ASP A 157 2.11 1.77 -16.28
CA ASP A 157 1.57 2.53 -17.42
C ASP A 157 1.31 4.00 -17.05
N VAL A 158 0.77 4.24 -15.84
CA VAL A 158 0.55 5.59 -15.31
C VAL A 158 1.88 6.28 -15.05
N LEU A 159 2.85 5.57 -14.46
CA LEU A 159 4.18 6.10 -14.16
C LEU A 159 4.89 6.52 -15.45
N ALA A 160 4.86 5.67 -16.48
CA ALA A 160 5.44 5.96 -17.79
C ALA A 160 4.74 7.15 -18.47
N ALA A 161 3.40 7.21 -18.43
CA ALA A 161 2.63 8.30 -19.02
C ALA A 161 2.85 9.65 -18.32
N ALA A 162 3.07 9.65 -17.00
CA ALA A 162 3.36 10.86 -16.24
C ALA A 162 4.75 11.40 -16.54
N ALA A 163 5.71 10.55 -16.83
CA ALA A 163 7.10 10.86 -17.13
C ALA A 163 7.75 11.77 -16.06
N VAL A 164 7.51 11.47 -14.79
CA VAL A 164 8.12 12.18 -13.64
C VAL A 164 9.15 11.32 -12.96
N ARG A 165 10.21 11.93 -12.43
CA ARG A 165 11.22 11.24 -11.65
C ARG A 165 10.65 10.78 -10.31
N LEU A 166 10.85 9.53 -9.97
CA LEU A 166 10.49 8.94 -8.68
C LEU A 166 11.75 8.81 -7.81
N ASP A 167 11.63 9.07 -6.52
CA ASP A 167 12.71 8.79 -5.56
C ASP A 167 12.87 7.29 -5.33
N ALA A 168 11.74 6.54 -5.36
CA ALA A 168 11.79 5.09 -5.36
C ALA A 168 10.57 4.48 -6.08
N ILE A 169 10.80 3.30 -6.68
CA ILE A 169 9.74 2.39 -7.14
C ILE A 169 9.89 1.04 -6.48
N VAL A 170 8.77 0.44 -6.09
CA VAL A 170 8.76 -0.89 -5.46
C VAL A 170 7.91 -1.83 -6.30
N GLY A 171 8.49 -2.96 -6.65
CA GLY A 171 7.80 -4.07 -7.33
C GLY A 171 7.94 -5.38 -6.58
N SER A 172 7.20 -6.39 -7.03
CA SER A 172 7.27 -7.75 -6.49
C SER A 172 7.73 -8.72 -7.56
N GLU A 173 8.73 -9.54 -7.24
CA GLU A 173 9.14 -10.65 -8.12
C GLU A 173 8.16 -11.85 -8.03
N LEU A 174 7.31 -11.87 -7.01
CA LEU A 174 6.33 -12.94 -6.78
C LEU A 174 4.99 -12.69 -7.46
N ASP A 175 4.69 -11.42 -7.81
CA ASP A 175 3.46 -11.05 -8.52
C ASP A 175 3.81 -10.53 -9.92
N PRO A 176 3.43 -11.25 -10.99
CA PRO A 176 3.69 -10.80 -12.36
C PRO A 176 3.14 -9.40 -12.68
N ALA A 177 2.02 -9.01 -12.04
CA ALA A 177 1.41 -7.69 -12.22
C ALA A 177 2.15 -6.55 -11.50
N GLU A 178 3.11 -6.89 -10.64
CA GLU A 178 3.98 -5.92 -9.94
C GLU A 178 5.44 -6.01 -10.36
N ARG A 179 5.76 -6.84 -11.35
CA ARG A 179 7.15 -6.94 -11.81
C ARG A 179 7.57 -5.64 -12.49
N TYR A 180 8.62 -5.04 -11.95
CA TYR A 180 9.17 -3.79 -12.50
C TYR A 180 9.77 -4.02 -13.89
N THR A 181 9.43 -3.16 -14.82
CA THR A 181 10.10 -2.96 -16.09
C THR A 181 10.59 -1.52 -16.20
N PRO A 182 11.73 -1.25 -16.87
CA PRO A 182 12.29 0.10 -16.96
C PRO A 182 11.29 1.11 -17.52
N ILE A 183 11.26 2.29 -16.89
CA ILE A 183 10.50 3.47 -17.32
C ILE A 183 11.43 4.68 -17.45
N GLU A 184 10.98 5.71 -18.17
CA GLU A 184 11.69 6.99 -18.29
C GLU A 184 10.83 8.12 -17.74
N PRO A 185 11.43 9.05 -16.92
CA PRO A 185 12.80 8.99 -16.41
C PRO A 185 13.00 7.84 -15.42
N ALA A 186 14.23 7.29 -15.36
CA ALA A 186 14.56 6.21 -14.43
C ALA A 186 14.38 6.66 -12.97
N PRO A 187 13.79 5.82 -12.10
CA PRO A 187 13.72 6.09 -10.67
C PRO A 187 15.11 6.13 -10.02
N ASP A 188 15.23 6.90 -8.91
CA ASP A 188 16.49 6.96 -8.14
C ASP A 188 16.80 5.65 -7.44
N LEU A 189 15.78 4.93 -7.01
CA LEU A 189 15.86 3.64 -6.34
C LEU A 189 14.80 2.68 -6.91
N VAL A 190 15.23 1.51 -7.34
CA VAL A 190 14.37 0.38 -7.71
C VAL A 190 14.48 -0.71 -6.67
N VAL A 191 13.35 -1.09 -6.07
CA VAL A 191 13.28 -2.17 -5.07
C VAL A 191 12.43 -3.30 -5.62
N ARG A 192 12.94 -4.54 -5.54
CA ARG A 192 12.22 -5.75 -5.93
C ARG A 192 12.07 -6.65 -4.72
N THR A 193 10.84 -6.81 -4.26
CA THR A 193 10.54 -7.65 -3.09
C THR A 193 10.42 -9.12 -3.47
N GLU A 194 10.91 -10.00 -2.59
CA GLU A 194 10.87 -11.46 -2.76
C GLU A 194 10.18 -12.14 -1.55
N GLY A 195 9.27 -11.44 -0.88
CA GLY A 195 8.55 -11.94 0.29
C GLY A 195 9.51 -12.29 1.44
N ARG A 196 9.41 -13.51 1.95
CA ARG A 196 10.23 -14.00 3.09
C ARG A 196 11.74 -14.03 2.79
N ARG A 197 12.16 -13.89 1.54
CA ARG A 197 13.58 -13.84 1.16
C ARG A 197 14.16 -12.42 1.17
N GLY A 198 13.37 -11.41 1.58
CA GLY A 198 13.77 -10.01 1.48
C GLY A 198 13.60 -9.48 0.07
N GLY A 199 14.69 -9.05 -0.54
CA GLY A 199 14.64 -8.54 -1.91
C GLY A 199 15.94 -7.95 -2.37
N THR A 200 15.92 -7.36 -3.57
CA THR A 200 17.05 -6.66 -4.18
C THR A 200 16.73 -5.19 -4.39
N TRP A 201 17.77 -4.38 -4.46
CA TRP A 201 17.64 -2.97 -4.77
C TRP A 201 18.77 -2.50 -5.67
N GLU A 202 18.50 -1.45 -6.44
CA GLU A 202 19.45 -0.80 -7.35
C GLU A 202 19.14 0.70 -7.39
N THR A 203 20.19 1.52 -7.29
CA THR A 203 20.09 2.98 -7.40
C THR A 203 20.51 3.47 -8.80
N ALA A 204 20.06 4.65 -9.18
CA ALA A 204 20.39 5.26 -10.47
C ALA A 204 21.92 5.48 -10.68
N ASP A 205 22.70 5.61 -9.59
CA ASP A 205 24.17 5.71 -9.65
C ASP A 205 24.88 4.34 -9.72
N GLY A 206 24.11 3.24 -9.82
CA GLY A 206 24.63 1.88 -10.04
C GLY A 206 24.97 1.10 -8.76
N ARG A 207 24.73 1.66 -7.55
CA ARG A 207 24.80 0.86 -6.34
C ARG A 207 23.68 -0.17 -6.35
N ARG A 208 23.96 -1.36 -5.88
CA ARG A 208 22.99 -2.45 -5.80
C ARG A 208 23.28 -3.36 -4.62
N GLY A 209 22.25 -3.99 -4.10
CA GLY A 209 22.38 -4.88 -2.95
C GLY A 209 21.17 -5.76 -2.76
N ARG A 210 21.23 -6.52 -1.67
CA ARG A 210 20.11 -7.29 -1.14
C ARG A 210 19.81 -6.82 0.28
N TYR A 211 18.55 -6.79 0.63
CA TYR A 211 18.11 -6.64 2.02
C TYR A 211 17.45 -7.94 2.49
N GLN A 212 17.53 -8.20 3.77
CA GLN A 212 16.89 -9.37 4.40
C GLN A 212 15.47 -9.04 4.81
N ALA A 213 14.57 -10.01 4.74
CA ALA A 213 13.28 -9.88 5.40
C ALA A 213 13.49 -9.78 6.92
N ALA A 214 12.74 -8.91 7.58
CA ALA A 214 12.73 -8.85 9.03
C ALA A 214 12.00 -10.07 9.62
N ALA A 215 12.41 -10.50 10.81
CA ALA A 215 11.66 -11.49 11.55
C ALA A 215 10.33 -10.88 12.01
N PRO A 216 9.18 -11.57 11.78
CA PRO A 216 7.91 -11.10 12.32
C PRO A 216 7.93 -11.17 13.86
N PRO A 217 7.23 -10.24 14.56
CA PRO A 217 7.20 -10.21 16.03
C PRO A 217 6.44 -11.38 16.66
N GLY A 218 5.80 -12.21 15.85
CA GLY A 218 5.04 -13.39 16.27
C GLY A 218 4.78 -14.33 15.11
N PRO A 219 3.91 -15.34 15.29
CA PRO A 219 3.46 -16.19 14.20
C PRO A 219 2.84 -15.38 13.07
N ILE A 220 3.00 -15.83 11.83
CA ILE A 220 2.30 -15.24 10.69
C ILE A 220 0.82 -15.58 10.80
N VAL A 221 -0.01 -14.54 10.81
CA VAL A 221 -1.48 -14.64 10.93
C VAL A 221 -2.15 -14.39 9.58
N ASP A 222 -1.71 -13.33 8.89
CA ASP A 222 -2.30 -12.89 7.63
C ASP A 222 -1.26 -12.08 6.83
N THR A 223 -0.97 -12.48 5.61
CA THR A 223 0.00 -11.78 4.76
C THR A 223 -0.62 -10.63 3.95
N TYR A 224 -1.93 -10.34 4.09
CA TYR A 224 -2.57 -9.23 3.41
C TYR A 224 -1.99 -7.89 3.89
N GLY A 225 -1.65 -7.02 2.93
CA GLY A 225 -1.11 -5.69 3.23
C GLY A 225 0.36 -5.64 3.68
N ALA A 226 1.06 -6.78 3.77
CA ALA A 226 2.47 -6.79 4.15
C ALA A 226 3.34 -6.02 3.14
N GLY A 227 3.05 -6.16 1.83
CA GLY A 227 3.73 -5.39 0.77
C GLY A 227 3.46 -3.90 0.85
N ASP A 228 2.20 -3.51 1.09
CA ASP A 228 1.81 -2.09 1.21
C ASP A 228 2.42 -1.46 2.47
N SER A 229 2.45 -2.21 3.59
CA SER A 229 3.11 -1.77 4.82
C SER A 229 4.63 -1.64 4.64
N PHE A 230 5.28 -2.54 3.88
CA PHE A 230 6.67 -2.40 3.48
C PHE A 230 6.90 -1.10 2.70
N GLN A 231 6.08 -0.83 1.68
CA GLN A 231 6.20 0.36 0.84
C GLN A 231 5.97 1.65 1.64
N ALA A 232 5.02 1.63 2.57
CA ALA A 232 4.80 2.74 3.50
C ALA A 232 6.01 2.97 4.43
N GLY A 233 6.57 1.91 5.01
CA GLY A 233 7.78 2.00 5.84
C GLY A 233 8.99 2.53 5.09
N LEU A 234 9.21 2.07 3.85
CA LEU A 234 10.25 2.60 2.96
C LEU A 234 10.02 4.08 2.67
N THR A 235 8.77 4.47 2.34
CA THR A 235 8.41 5.87 2.09
C THR A 235 8.72 6.75 3.31
N TYR A 236 8.36 6.27 4.51
CA TYR A 236 8.63 6.97 5.76
C TYR A 236 10.14 7.15 6.00
N GLY A 237 10.94 6.08 5.84
CA GLY A 237 12.39 6.14 6.04
C GLY A 237 13.05 7.12 5.08
N LEU A 238 12.77 7.01 3.78
CA LEU A 238 13.30 7.94 2.76
C LEU A 238 12.86 9.39 3.03
N ALA A 239 11.59 9.62 3.41
CA ALA A 239 11.10 10.94 3.76
C ALA A 239 11.75 11.52 5.02
N ARG A 240 12.18 10.68 5.96
CA ARG A 240 12.94 11.05 7.15
C ARG A 240 14.40 11.41 6.82
N GLY A 241 14.89 10.96 5.67
CA GLY A 241 16.27 11.16 5.22
C GLY A 241 17.22 10.02 5.59
N ASP A 242 16.68 8.85 5.89
CA ASP A 242 17.46 7.64 6.13
C ASP A 242 18.23 7.26 4.84
N ASP A 243 19.33 6.58 4.98
CA ASP A 243 19.97 5.95 3.82
C ASP A 243 19.10 4.78 3.29
N VAL A 244 19.49 4.27 2.11
CA VAL A 244 18.70 3.24 1.41
C VAL A 244 18.56 1.98 2.24
N GLU A 245 19.64 1.54 2.89
CA GLU A 245 19.66 0.30 3.66
C GLU A 245 18.78 0.41 4.92
N ASP A 246 18.83 1.53 5.64
CA ASP A 246 18.02 1.80 6.83
C ASP A 246 16.53 1.95 6.46
N ALA A 247 16.22 2.65 5.37
CA ALA A 247 14.85 2.78 4.86
C ALA A 247 14.27 1.41 4.43
N LEU A 248 15.07 0.55 3.79
CA LEU A 248 14.69 -0.82 3.43
C LEU A 248 14.49 -1.70 4.67
N ALA A 249 15.36 -1.57 5.67
CA ALA A 249 15.22 -2.30 6.94
C ALA A 249 13.92 -1.91 7.67
N LEU A 250 13.58 -0.63 7.67
CA LEU A 250 12.30 -0.16 8.23
C LEU A 250 11.11 -0.72 7.45
N GLY A 251 11.16 -0.66 6.11
CA GLY A 251 10.14 -1.28 5.25
C GLY A 251 9.95 -2.76 5.56
N ALA A 252 11.06 -3.51 5.67
CA ALA A 252 11.03 -4.93 6.00
C ALA A 252 10.39 -5.21 7.39
N ARG A 253 10.69 -4.38 8.39
CA ARG A 253 10.05 -4.46 9.71
C ARG A 253 8.55 -4.20 9.64
N CYS A 254 8.12 -3.17 8.89
CA CYS A 254 6.70 -2.86 8.70
C CYS A 254 5.96 -4.01 8.02
N GLY A 255 6.51 -4.57 6.95
CA GLY A 255 5.91 -5.71 6.26
C GLY A 255 5.84 -6.97 7.13
N ALA A 256 6.89 -7.28 7.89
CA ALA A 256 6.93 -8.43 8.78
C ALA A 256 5.95 -8.29 9.96
N ALA A 257 5.84 -7.09 10.52
CA ALA A 257 4.90 -6.80 11.61
C ALA A 257 3.44 -6.89 11.13
N ALA A 258 3.14 -6.34 9.95
CA ALA A 258 1.80 -6.48 9.35
C ALA A 258 1.41 -7.94 9.16
N ALA A 259 2.32 -8.80 8.71
CA ALA A 259 2.05 -10.22 8.51
C ALA A 259 1.79 -11.01 9.81
N ALA A 260 2.23 -10.50 10.97
CA ALA A 260 1.95 -11.10 12.27
C ALA A 260 0.62 -10.62 12.88
N GLY A 261 -0.06 -9.67 12.25
CA GLY A 261 -1.35 -9.15 12.69
C GLY A 261 -2.53 -9.75 11.97
N ARG A 262 -3.72 -9.52 12.51
CA ARG A 262 -4.99 -9.89 11.90
C ARG A 262 -5.47 -8.80 10.95
N GLY A 263 -5.75 -9.17 9.72
CA GLY A 263 -6.19 -8.23 8.68
C GLY A 263 -5.09 -7.26 8.25
N PRO A 264 -5.41 -6.32 7.36
CA PRO A 264 -4.42 -5.51 6.66
C PRO A 264 -3.57 -4.60 7.57
N THR A 265 -4.12 -4.20 8.71
CA THR A 265 -3.56 -3.13 9.53
C THR A 265 -3.33 -3.49 11.00
N GLY A 266 -3.81 -4.69 11.45
CA GLY A 266 -3.78 -5.07 12.86
C GLY A 266 -2.38 -5.21 13.47
N GLY A 267 -1.39 -5.64 12.66
CA GLY A 267 -0.01 -5.82 13.10
C GLY A 267 0.94 -4.68 12.76
N GLN A 268 0.46 -3.62 12.12
CA GLN A 268 1.31 -2.51 11.65
C GLN A 268 2.06 -1.81 12.79
N LEU A 269 3.34 -1.49 12.54
CA LEU A 269 4.20 -0.78 13.48
C LEU A 269 3.70 0.64 13.78
N ARG A 270 3.96 1.09 14.99
CA ARG A 270 3.72 2.46 15.46
C ARG A 270 5.06 3.18 15.68
N ALA A 271 5.02 4.50 15.77
CA ALA A 271 6.21 5.31 16.06
C ALA A 271 6.93 4.86 17.35
N ALA A 272 6.19 4.38 18.35
CA ALA A 272 6.77 3.87 19.60
C ALA A 272 7.56 2.56 19.45
N ASP A 273 7.42 1.87 18.30
CA ASP A 273 8.10 0.60 18.01
C ASP A 273 9.43 0.81 17.25
N LEU A 274 9.73 2.07 16.86
CA LEU A 274 10.93 2.42 16.11
C LEU A 274 12.15 2.54 17.03
#